data_7b9043d687bcfee0780ca80bc692ab68
#
_entry.id   7b9043d687bcfee0780ca80bc692ab68
#
_cell.length_a   1.000
_cell.length_b   1.000
_cell.length_c   1.000
_cell.angle_alpha   90.00
_cell.angle_beta   90.00
_cell.angle_gamma   90.00
#
_symmetry.space_group_name_H-M   'P 1'
#
loop_
_entity.id
_entity.type
_entity.pdbx_description
1 polymer ?
#
loop_
_entity_poly.entity_id
_entity_poly.type
_entity_poly.pdbx_seq_one_letter_code
_entity_poly.pdbx_strand_id
1 'polypeptide(L)'
;MVQGVEVMSHWTGLDVYLPDGRKLGEVYDAVIDAESLHCTHLFVRNTPEDLVEGSLPLAVPWRWIRAINDIVVLRWFPPTPIPLQS
;
A
#
# COMPACT_ATOMS: atom_id res chain seq x y z
N MET A 1 14.43 -5.65 -14.73
CA MET A 1 14.41 -6.64 -13.65
C MET A 1 15.06 -6.11 -12.39
N VAL A 2 16.36 -5.87 -12.49
CA VAL A 2 17.10 -5.36 -11.34
C VAL A 2 16.49 -4.07 -10.81
N GLN A 3 16.08 -3.19 -11.72
CA GLN A 3 15.46 -1.93 -11.33
C GLN A 3 14.17 -2.12 -10.54
N GLY A 4 13.35 -3.09 -10.96
CA GLY A 4 12.12 -3.37 -10.24
C GLY A 4 12.39 -3.79 -8.81
N VAL A 5 13.42 -4.62 -8.62
CA VAL A 5 13.80 -5.07 -7.29
C VAL A 5 14.28 -3.89 -6.44
N GLU A 6 15.07 -3.01 -7.03
CA GLU A 6 15.57 -1.84 -6.32
C GLU A 6 14.44 -0.92 -5.87
N VAL A 7 13.47 -0.70 -6.76
CA VAL A 7 12.32 0.14 -6.44
C VAL A 7 11.55 -0.47 -5.28
N MET A 8 11.33 -1.78 -5.31
CA MET A 8 10.63 -2.46 -4.23
C MET A 8 11.39 -2.32 -2.92
N SER A 9 12.71 -2.46 -2.95
CA SER A 9 13.53 -2.29 -1.75
C SER A 9 13.39 -0.89 -1.17
N HIS A 10 13.37 0.12 -2.03
CA HIS A 10 13.24 1.51 -1.59
C HIS A 10 11.90 1.76 -0.91
N TRP A 11 10.85 1.09 -1.35
CA TRP A 11 9.51 1.34 -0.81
C TRP A 11 9.22 0.52 0.43
N THR A 12 9.97 -0.57 0.66
CA THR A 12 9.75 -1.42 1.82
C THR A 12 10.01 -0.66 3.10
N GLY A 13 9.05 -0.70 4.00
CA GLY A 13 9.16 -0.02 5.29
C GLY A 13 8.62 1.39 5.32
N LEU A 14 8.21 1.94 4.17
CA LEU A 14 7.62 3.27 4.16
C LEU A 14 6.26 3.26 4.85
N ASP A 15 6.00 4.30 5.64
CA ASP A 15 4.68 4.47 6.26
C ASP A 15 3.67 4.90 5.21
N VAL A 16 2.43 4.41 5.36
CA VAL A 16 1.34 4.72 4.44
C VAL A 16 0.27 5.51 5.17
N TYR A 17 -0.12 6.65 4.60
CA TYR A 17 -1.10 7.55 5.20
C TYR A 17 -2.33 7.72 4.32
N LEU A 18 -3.49 7.79 4.98
CA LEU A 18 -4.76 8.06 4.33
C LEU A 18 -4.87 9.53 3.94
N PRO A 19 -5.85 9.88 3.09
CA PRO A 19 -6.02 11.28 2.69
C PRO A 19 -6.24 12.22 3.86
N ASP A 20 -6.78 11.73 4.98
CA ASP A 20 -7.02 12.55 6.16
C ASP A 20 -5.83 12.62 7.10
N GLY A 21 -4.71 12.00 6.73
CA GLY A 21 -3.48 12.02 7.54
C GLY A 21 -3.34 10.87 8.50
N ARG A 22 -4.33 10.00 8.59
CA ARG A 22 -4.25 8.84 9.48
C ARG A 22 -3.36 7.76 8.89
N LYS A 23 -2.58 7.11 9.73
CA LYS A 23 -1.66 6.05 9.27
C LYS A 23 -2.42 4.77 8.99
N LEU A 24 -2.20 4.21 7.80
CA LEU A 24 -2.77 2.91 7.41
C LEU A 24 -1.88 1.74 7.80
N GLY A 25 -0.57 1.91 7.67
CA GLY A 25 0.36 0.83 7.95
C GLY A 25 1.70 1.09 7.30
N GLU A 26 2.38 0.01 6.91
CA GLU A 26 3.71 0.08 6.32
C GLU A 26 3.76 -0.78 5.07
N VAL A 27 4.49 -0.33 4.06
CA VAL A 27 4.72 -1.13 2.86
C VAL A 27 5.64 -2.29 3.21
N TYR A 28 5.27 -3.51 2.82
CA TYR A 28 6.18 -4.64 2.97
C TYR A 28 6.49 -5.33 1.64
N ASP A 29 5.72 -5.07 0.60
CA ASP A 29 5.96 -5.69 -0.70
C ASP A 29 5.22 -4.90 -1.78
N ALA A 30 5.50 -5.22 -3.04
CA ALA A 30 4.85 -4.59 -4.18
C ALA A 30 4.65 -5.62 -5.28
N VAL A 31 3.60 -5.44 -6.06
CA VAL A 31 3.33 -6.27 -7.23
C VAL A 31 3.71 -5.49 -8.47
N ILE A 32 4.63 -6.03 -9.24
CA ILE A 32 5.11 -5.42 -10.48
C ILE A 32 4.62 -6.24 -11.66
N ASP A 33 4.00 -5.59 -12.61
CA ASP A 33 3.59 -6.25 -13.86
C ASP A 33 4.85 -6.55 -14.67
N ALA A 34 5.06 -7.84 -15.00
CA ALA A 34 6.29 -8.27 -15.64
C ALA A 34 6.47 -7.70 -17.04
N GLU A 35 5.37 -7.42 -17.74
CA GLU A 35 5.45 -6.91 -19.12
C GLU A 35 5.67 -5.41 -19.15
N SER A 36 4.89 -4.67 -18.37
CA SER A 36 4.97 -3.20 -18.41
C SER A 36 5.98 -2.65 -17.42
N LEU A 37 6.40 -3.46 -16.45
CA LEU A 37 7.29 -3.08 -15.35
C LEU A 37 6.68 -1.97 -14.49
N HIS A 38 5.36 -1.89 -14.47
CA HIS A 38 4.65 -0.93 -13.63
C HIS A 38 4.17 -1.60 -12.36
N CYS A 39 4.22 -0.88 -11.25
CA CYS A 39 3.67 -1.35 -10.00
C CYS A 39 2.14 -1.29 -10.06
N THR A 40 1.49 -2.41 -9.77
CA THR A 40 0.02 -2.46 -9.80
C THR A 40 -0.57 -2.35 -8.41
N HIS A 41 0.14 -2.81 -7.39
CA HIS A 41 -0.32 -2.79 -6.01
C HIS A 41 0.85 -2.64 -5.07
N LEU A 42 0.59 -2.01 -3.92
CA LEU A 42 1.50 -2.07 -2.77
C LEU A 42 0.84 -2.90 -1.69
N PHE A 43 1.60 -3.82 -1.10
CA PHE A 43 1.12 -4.57 0.05
C PHE A 43 1.48 -3.83 1.33
N VAL A 44 0.47 -3.60 2.17
CA VAL A 44 0.59 -2.84 3.41
C VAL A 44 0.28 -3.76 4.58
N ARG A 45 1.12 -3.75 5.60
CA ARG A 45 0.92 -4.56 6.81
C ARG A 45 0.72 -3.65 8.01
N ASN A 46 0.43 -4.27 9.15
CA ASN A 46 0.19 -3.55 10.42
C ASN A 46 -0.95 -2.57 10.31
N THR A 47 -2.01 -3.00 9.62
CA THR A 47 -3.19 -2.16 9.40
C THR A 47 -4.05 -2.12 10.66
N PRO A 48 -4.68 -0.95 10.96
CA PRO A 48 -5.58 -0.86 12.11
C PRO A 48 -6.86 -1.63 11.86
N GLU A 49 -7.37 -2.25 12.91
CA GLU A 49 -8.56 -3.09 12.77
C GLU A 49 -9.80 -2.28 12.39
N ASP A 50 -9.85 -1.03 12.79
CA ASP A 50 -10.99 -0.18 12.45
C ASP A 50 -10.97 0.28 10.98
N LEU A 51 -9.86 0.07 10.27
CA LEU A 51 -9.78 0.36 8.84
C LEU A 51 -9.77 -0.92 8.01
N VAL A 52 -9.16 -1.98 8.54
CA VAL A 52 -9.08 -3.27 7.85
C VAL A 52 -9.41 -4.34 8.88
N GLU A 53 -10.54 -5.00 8.72
CA GLU A 53 -10.99 -6.00 9.68
C GLU A 53 -9.94 -7.09 9.83
N GLY A 54 -9.67 -7.47 11.09
CA GLY A 54 -8.67 -8.48 11.39
C GLY A 54 -7.24 -8.02 11.23
N SER A 55 -7.02 -6.74 10.95
CA SER A 55 -5.68 -6.18 10.74
C SER A 55 -4.87 -6.96 9.70
N LEU A 56 -5.57 -7.52 8.72
CA LEU A 56 -4.92 -8.30 7.67
C LEU A 56 -4.10 -7.42 6.74
N PRO A 57 -3.06 -7.96 6.13
CA PRO A 57 -2.34 -7.23 5.10
C PRO A 57 -3.28 -6.85 3.95
N LEU A 58 -3.07 -5.68 3.40
CA LEU A 58 -3.96 -5.12 2.39
C LEU A 58 -3.17 -4.84 1.11
N ALA A 59 -3.75 -5.23 -0.03
CA ALA A 59 -3.20 -4.87 -1.33
C ALA A 59 -3.83 -3.54 -1.75
N VAL A 60 -3.03 -2.48 -1.80
CA VAL A 60 -3.48 -1.14 -2.17
C VAL A 60 -3.24 -0.95 -3.67
N PRO A 61 -4.31 -0.75 -4.47
CA PRO A 61 -4.13 -0.53 -5.90
C PRO A 61 -3.35 0.76 -6.17
N TRP A 62 -2.56 0.76 -7.20
CA TRP A 62 -1.74 1.92 -7.55
C TRP A 62 -2.58 3.18 -7.73
N ARG A 63 -3.79 3.06 -8.25
CA ARG A 63 -4.66 4.22 -8.49
C ARG A 63 -5.09 4.93 -7.21
N TRP A 64 -4.95 4.29 -6.05
CA TRP A 64 -5.27 4.92 -4.76
C TRP A 64 -4.11 5.78 -4.26
N ILE A 65 -2.96 5.70 -4.87
CA ILE A 65 -1.74 6.36 -4.38
C ILE A 65 -1.62 7.73 -5.02
N ARG A 66 -1.43 8.73 -4.17
CA ARG A 66 -1.23 10.11 -4.61
C ARG A 66 0.25 10.40 -4.84
N ALA A 67 1.09 9.96 -3.91
CA ALA A 67 2.52 10.26 -3.97
C ALA A 67 3.30 9.26 -3.14
N ILE A 68 4.53 8.98 -3.55
CA ILE A 68 5.48 8.18 -2.80
C ILE A 68 6.80 8.94 -2.75
N ASN A 69 7.23 9.26 -1.54
CA ASN A 69 8.54 9.87 -1.30
C ASN A 69 9.12 9.20 -0.06
N ASP A 70 9.24 9.94 1.02
CA ASP A 70 9.64 9.36 2.31
C ASP A 70 8.50 8.60 2.96
N ILE A 71 7.29 8.86 2.51
CA ILE A 71 6.08 8.17 2.94
C ILE A 71 5.22 7.93 1.72
N VAL A 72 4.21 7.08 1.88
CA VAL A 72 3.19 6.85 0.85
C VAL A 72 1.93 7.59 1.30
N VAL A 73 1.39 8.43 0.42
CA VAL A 73 0.15 9.16 0.70
C VAL A 73 -0.91 8.70 -0.29
N LEU A 74 -2.06 8.29 0.23
CA LEU A 74 -3.17 7.85 -0.61
C LEU A 74 -4.05 9.04 -0.96
N ARG A 75 -4.64 8.99 -2.16
CA ARG A 75 -5.62 9.99 -2.57
C ARG A 75 -7.04 9.56 -2.21
N TRP A 76 -7.22 8.29 -1.93
CA TRP A 76 -8.53 7.73 -1.67
C TRP A 76 -8.42 6.48 -0.82
N PHE A 77 -9.43 6.25 0.01
CA PHE A 77 -9.58 5.02 0.78
C PHE A 77 -11.07 4.82 1.01
N PRO A 78 -11.55 3.57 1.07
CA PRO A 78 -12.99 3.33 1.27
C PRO A 78 -13.51 3.98 2.56
N PRO A 79 -14.72 4.51 2.54
CA PRO A 79 -15.31 5.15 3.73
C PRO A 79 -15.68 4.15 4.82
N THR A 80 -15.81 2.86 4.48
CA THR A 80 -16.12 1.82 5.46
C THR A 80 -14.93 0.89 5.58
N PRO A 81 -14.78 0.23 6.74
CA PRO A 81 -13.66 -0.70 6.92
C PRO A 81 -13.67 -1.80 5.86
N ILE A 82 -12.48 -2.22 5.45
CA ILE A 82 -12.36 -3.31 4.50
C ILE A 82 -12.69 -4.60 5.22
N PRO A 83 -13.66 -5.38 4.72
CA PRO A 83 -14.12 -6.56 5.44
C PRO A 83 -13.10 -7.69 5.42
N LEU A 84 -13.19 -8.52 6.45
CA LEU A 84 -12.40 -9.73 6.54
C LEU A 84 -12.83 -10.66 5.40
N GLN A 85 -11.87 -11.14 4.64
CA GLN A 85 -12.16 -12.09 3.56
C GLN A 85 -12.40 -13.47 4.14
N SER A 86 -13.39 -14.13 3.62
CA SER A 86 -13.72 -15.48 4.06
C SER A 86 -13.35 -16.50 3.01
#